data_6d87e66be76da1745e3ae9d95efeb061
#
_entry.id   6d87e66be76da1745e3ae9d95efeb061
#
_cell.length_a   1.000
_cell.length_b   1.000
_cell.length_c   1.000
_cell.angle_alpha   90.00
_cell.angle_beta   90.00
_cell.angle_gamma   90.00
#
_symmetry.space_group_name_H-M   'P 1'
#
loop_
_entity.id
_entity.type
_entity.pdbx_description
1 polymer ?
#
loop_
_entity_poly.entity_id
_entity_poly.type
_entity_poly.pdbx_seq_one_letter_code
_entity_poly.pdbx_strand_id
1 'polypeptide(L)'
;MPKIADIQETPNPNAVKFILKEPVSHGTSHSFKTAEDGVNDPLAKSLFDLGEVVSVFYMDKMLTVEKTDEAEWDELLPTLAVPIRAAEAVKVSSGNGTKAAAAAVGGAIAAAASDDPKLARINDLLDERIRPYLASDGGWLEVLELEDTTLKIRYEGACGSCPSSLTGTLMAIENMIREEIDPEITVVAV
;
A
#
# COMPACT_ATOMS: atom_id res chain seq x y z
N MET A 1 -11.88 12.45 -12.58
CA MET A 1 -12.16 11.05 -12.94
C MET A 1 -10.85 10.42 -13.36
N PRO A 2 -10.25 9.59 -12.52
CA PRO A 2 -8.96 8.97 -12.85
C PRO A 2 -9.13 8.04 -14.05
N LYS A 3 -8.19 8.15 -14.99
CA LYS A 3 -8.15 7.26 -16.16
C LYS A 3 -7.12 6.18 -15.90
N ILE A 4 -7.47 4.94 -16.19
CA ILE A 4 -6.52 3.83 -16.15
C ILE A 4 -5.54 4.04 -17.30
N ALA A 5 -4.25 4.12 -16.97
CA ALA A 5 -3.16 4.25 -17.93
C ALA A 5 -2.66 2.88 -18.35
N ASP A 6 -2.56 1.95 -17.41
CA ASP A 6 -2.04 0.61 -17.62
C ASP A 6 -2.61 -0.35 -16.55
N ILE A 7 -2.58 -1.64 -16.86
CA ILE A 7 -2.94 -2.74 -15.96
C ILE A 7 -1.77 -3.72 -15.95
N GLN A 8 -1.20 -3.98 -14.80
CA GLN A 8 -0.01 -4.80 -14.64
C GLN A 8 -0.29 -5.98 -13.72
N GLU A 9 0.19 -7.13 -14.14
CA GLU A 9 0.19 -8.32 -13.30
C GLU A 9 1.15 -8.13 -12.11
N THR A 10 0.87 -8.79 -11.02
CA THR A 10 1.72 -8.82 -9.83
C THR A 10 2.24 -10.24 -9.59
N PRO A 11 3.26 -10.45 -8.75
CA PRO A 11 3.69 -11.80 -8.36
C PRO A 11 2.60 -12.62 -7.66
N ASN A 12 1.57 -11.97 -7.14
CA ASN A 12 0.38 -12.63 -6.62
C ASN A 12 -0.64 -12.79 -7.76
N PRO A 13 -0.99 -14.03 -8.16
CA PRO A 13 -1.92 -14.28 -9.29
C PRO A 13 -3.34 -13.75 -9.01
N ASN A 14 -3.69 -13.56 -7.75
CA ASN A 14 -4.98 -13.02 -7.34
C ASN A 14 -4.98 -11.49 -7.21
N ALA A 15 -3.88 -10.82 -7.49
CA ALA A 15 -3.79 -9.37 -7.40
C ALA A 15 -3.34 -8.74 -8.73
N VAL A 16 -3.97 -7.63 -9.09
CA VAL A 16 -3.63 -6.83 -10.27
C VAL A 16 -3.41 -5.38 -9.86
N LYS A 17 -2.41 -4.76 -10.45
CA LYS A 17 -2.06 -3.36 -10.24
C LYS A 17 -2.56 -2.50 -11.39
N PHE A 18 -3.37 -1.50 -11.08
CA PHE A 18 -3.79 -0.44 -11.98
C PHE A 18 -2.88 0.77 -11.83
N ILE A 19 -2.37 1.26 -12.95
CA ILE A 19 -1.68 2.54 -13.02
C ILE A 19 -2.67 3.59 -13.51
N LEU A 20 -2.83 4.65 -12.74
CA LEU A 20 -3.77 5.73 -13.03
C LEU A 20 -3.03 6.94 -13.61
N LYS A 21 -3.71 7.70 -14.47
CA LYS A 21 -3.18 8.97 -15.00
C LYS A 21 -3.24 10.09 -13.97
N GLU A 22 -4.30 10.10 -13.19
CA GLU A 22 -4.55 11.08 -12.13
C GLU A 22 -4.46 10.37 -10.76
N PRO A 23 -3.90 11.03 -9.73
CA PRO A 23 -3.77 10.44 -8.42
C PRO A 23 -5.13 10.32 -7.70
N VAL A 24 -5.28 9.27 -6.91
CA VAL A 24 -6.43 9.03 -6.02
C VAL A 24 -6.11 9.32 -4.56
N SER A 25 -4.82 9.51 -4.24
CA SER A 25 -4.35 10.00 -2.94
C SER A 25 -3.14 10.93 -3.11
N HIS A 26 -2.65 11.51 -2.02
CA HIS A 26 -1.48 12.40 -2.00
C HIS A 26 -0.44 11.90 -1.02
N GLY A 27 0.45 11.02 -1.45
CA GLY A 27 1.55 10.53 -0.63
C GLY A 27 1.10 9.73 0.60
N THR A 28 -0.19 9.35 0.66
CA THR A 28 -0.75 8.54 1.72
C THR A 28 -1.18 7.20 1.14
N SER A 29 -0.74 6.12 1.76
CA SER A 29 -1.22 4.78 1.45
C SER A 29 -2.58 4.53 2.10
N HIS A 30 -3.42 3.81 1.40
CA HIS A 30 -4.72 3.36 1.89
C HIS A 30 -4.83 1.85 1.64
N SER A 31 -5.02 1.10 2.70
CA SER A 31 -5.09 -0.36 2.66
C SER A 31 -6.35 -0.84 3.36
N PHE A 32 -7.10 -1.67 2.67
CA PHE A 32 -8.35 -2.24 3.15
C PHE A 32 -8.33 -3.75 2.92
N LYS A 33 -8.32 -4.51 4.00
CA LYS A 33 -8.25 -5.98 3.96
C LYS A 33 -9.64 -6.62 3.99
N THR A 34 -10.67 -5.83 4.29
CA THR A 34 -12.05 -6.28 4.34
C THR A 34 -12.99 -5.19 3.83
N ALA A 35 -14.20 -5.58 3.45
CA ALA A 35 -15.24 -4.63 3.06
C ALA A 35 -15.61 -3.67 4.21
N GLU A 36 -15.50 -4.13 5.46
CA GLU A 36 -15.77 -3.33 6.66
C GLU A 36 -14.74 -2.20 6.82
N ASP A 37 -13.47 -2.48 6.53
CA ASP A 37 -12.40 -1.47 6.55
C ASP A 37 -12.65 -0.37 5.51
N GLY A 38 -13.15 -0.76 4.35
CA GLY A 38 -13.42 0.14 3.22
C GLY A 38 -14.75 0.89 3.27
N VAL A 39 -15.59 0.67 4.29
CA VAL A 39 -16.97 1.20 4.33
C VAL A 39 -17.03 2.73 4.27
N ASN A 40 -16.04 3.41 4.81
CA ASN A 40 -15.95 4.87 4.85
C ASN A 40 -15.19 5.47 3.66
N ASP A 41 -14.61 4.65 2.82
CA ASP A 41 -13.89 5.06 1.63
C ASP A 41 -14.73 4.78 0.38
N PRO A 42 -15.15 5.81 -0.37
CA PRO A 42 -16.04 5.63 -1.52
C PRO A 42 -15.48 4.73 -2.62
N LEU A 43 -14.15 4.78 -2.85
CA LEU A 43 -13.50 3.97 -3.86
C LEU A 43 -13.41 2.51 -3.40
N ALA A 44 -12.87 2.27 -2.21
CA ALA A 44 -12.76 0.94 -1.64
C ALA A 44 -14.13 0.27 -1.52
N LYS A 45 -15.11 0.98 -0.96
CA LYS A 45 -16.49 0.49 -0.85
C LYS A 45 -17.04 0.05 -2.20
N SER A 46 -16.92 0.89 -3.23
CA SER A 46 -17.44 0.58 -4.56
C SER A 46 -16.76 -0.63 -5.20
N LEU A 47 -15.51 -0.89 -4.86
CA LEU A 47 -14.78 -2.08 -5.32
C LEU A 47 -15.23 -3.33 -4.55
N PHE A 48 -15.37 -3.26 -3.23
CA PHE A 48 -15.89 -4.38 -2.43
C PHE A 48 -17.35 -4.72 -2.74
N ASP A 49 -18.17 -3.74 -3.11
CA ASP A 49 -19.58 -3.95 -3.50
C ASP A 49 -19.73 -4.85 -4.75
N LEU A 50 -18.65 -5.12 -5.50
CA LEU A 50 -18.63 -6.10 -6.58
C LEU A 50 -18.68 -7.56 -6.07
N GLY A 51 -18.34 -7.80 -4.80
CA GLY A 51 -18.47 -9.10 -4.14
C GLY A 51 -17.32 -10.08 -4.37
N GLU A 52 -16.44 -9.81 -5.33
CA GLU A 52 -15.30 -10.68 -5.70
C GLU A 52 -13.94 -10.09 -5.28
N VAL A 53 -13.96 -8.94 -4.62
CA VAL A 53 -12.76 -8.24 -4.14
C VAL A 53 -12.49 -8.62 -2.69
N VAL A 54 -11.26 -9.05 -2.42
CA VAL A 54 -10.77 -9.44 -1.08
C VAL A 54 -10.04 -8.31 -0.40
N SER A 55 -9.18 -7.61 -1.14
CA SER A 55 -8.44 -6.47 -0.61
C SER A 55 -8.27 -5.38 -1.65
N VAL A 56 -8.15 -4.14 -1.15
CA VAL A 56 -7.90 -2.95 -1.95
C VAL A 56 -6.76 -2.18 -1.33
N PHE A 57 -5.77 -1.83 -2.14
CA PHE A 57 -4.68 -0.97 -1.74
C PHE A 57 -4.49 0.13 -2.78
N TYR A 58 -4.33 1.37 -2.36
CA TYR A 58 -3.95 2.43 -3.30
C TYR A 58 -3.06 3.49 -2.66
N MET A 59 -2.21 4.06 -3.49
CA MET A 59 -1.32 5.16 -3.15
C MET A 59 -1.03 5.97 -4.42
N ASP A 60 -1.29 7.27 -4.37
CA ASP A 60 -1.12 8.20 -5.50
C ASP A 60 -1.79 7.72 -6.78
N LYS A 61 -1.03 7.24 -7.74
CA LYS A 61 -1.49 6.75 -9.05
C LYS A 61 -1.54 5.23 -9.16
N MET A 62 -1.20 4.54 -8.09
CA MET A 62 -1.20 3.09 -8.03
C MET A 62 -2.43 2.60 -7.25
N LEU A 63 -3.14 1.65 -7.82
CA LEU A 63 -4.25 0.94 -7.17
C LEU A 63 -4.05 -0.55 -7.39
N THR A 64 -3.98 -1.31 -6.32
CA THR A 64 -3.91 -2.79 -6.35
C THR A 64 -5.20 -3.37 -5.82
N VAL A 65 -5.76 -4.30 -6.54
CA VAL A 65 -6.99 -5.02 -6.17
C VAL A 65 -6.66 -6.50 -6.13
N GLU A 66 -7.06 -7.16 -5.08
CA GLU A 66 -6.98 -8.61 -4.91
C GLU A 66 -8.39 -9.21 -4.98
N LYS A 67 -8.54 -10.26 -5.77
CA LYS A 67 -9.78 -10.98 -5.97
C LYS A 67 -9.82 -12.28 -5.17
N THR A 68 -11.01 -12.86 -5.04
CA THR A 68 -11.18 -14.22 -4.56
C THR A 68 -10.56 -15.24 -5.54
N ASP A 69 -10.20 -16.43 -5.05
CA ASP A 69 -9.65 -17.51 -5.89
C ASP A 69 -10.63 -17.96 -6.98
N GLU A 70 -11.93 -17.79 -6.74
CA GLU A 70 -12.99 -18.24 -7.63
C GLU A 70 -13.29 -17.26 -8.79
N ALA A 71 -12.96 -15.99 -8.62
CA ALA A 71 -13.22 -14.96 -9.63
C ALA A 71 -12.25 -15.06 -10.83
N GLU A 72 -12.71 -14.66 -12.00
CA GLU A 72 -11.88 -14.62 -13.21
C GLU A 72 -11.56 -13.18 -13.61
N TRP A 73 -10.29 -12.92 -13.94
CA TRP A 73 -9.84 -11.56 -14.31
C TRP A 73 -10.54 -11.02 -15.57
N ASP A 74 -10.84 -11.88 -16.54
CA ASP A 74 -11.49 -11.48 -17.80
C ASP A 74 -12.90 -10.88 -17.56
N GLU A 75 -13.59 -11.37 -16.53
CA GLU A 75 -14.90 -10.86 -16.13
C GLU A 75 -14.82 -9.69 -15.16
N LEU A 76 -13.83 -9.73 -14.26
CA LEU A 76 -13.71 -8.76 -13.17
C LEU A 76 -13.07 -7.43 -13.63
N LEU A 77 -12.08 -7.43 -14.51
CA LEU A 77 -11.37 -6.23 -14.96
C LEU A 77 -12.30 -5.16 -15.56
N PRO A 78 -13.28 -5.51 -16.45
CA PRO A 78 -14.23 -4.52 -16.96
C PRO A 78 -15.10 -3.91 -15.87
N THR A 79 -15.51 -4.70 -14.87
CA THR A 79 -16.35 -4.25 -13.77
C THR A 79 -15.59 -3.36 -12.79
N LEU A 80 -14.32 -3.68 -12.48
CA LEU A 80 -13.43 -2.85 -11.66
C LEU A 80 -13.16 -1.48 -12.30
N ALA A 81 -13.07 -1.43 -13.63
CA ALA A 81 -12.80 -0.18 -14.34
C ALA A 81 -13.89 0.88 -14.14
N VAL A 82 -15.11 0.48 -13.82
CA VAL A 82 -16.26 1.41 -13.62
C VAL A 82 -16.06 2.24 -12.35
N PRO A 83 -15.95 1.65 -11.14
CA PRO A 83 -15.74 2.41 -9.91
C PRO A 83 -14.40 3.16 -9.91
N ILE A 84 -13.34 2.59 -10.49
CA ILE A 84 -12.04 3.28 -10.59
C ILE A 84 -12.17 4.57 -11.39
N ARG A 85 -12.86 4.55 -12.51
CA ARG A 85 -13.11 5.76 -13.33
C ARG A 85 -14.10 6.72 -12.70
N ALA A 86 -15.02 6.23 -11.89
CA ALA A 86 -15.99 7.06 -11.16
C ALA A 86 -15.38 7.75 -9.94
N ALA A 87 -14.27 7.24 -9.41
CA ALA A 87 -13.59 7.81 -8.26
C ALA A 87 -13.22 9.28 -8.48
N GLU A 88 -13.19 10.06 -7.43
CA GLU A 88 -12.73 11.44 -7.50
C GLU A 88 -11.21 11.48 -7.55
N ALA A 89 -10.66 12.01 -8.64
CA ALA A 89 -9.22 12.31 -8.69
C ALA A 89 -8.93 13.46 -7.72
N VAL A 90 -7.98 13.26 -6.84
CA VAL A 90 -7.55 14.31 -5.93
C VAL A 90 -6.83 15.38 -6.75
N LYS A 91 -7.37 16.60 -6.76
CA LYS A 91 -6.77 17.72 -7.47
C LYS A 91 -5.50 18.13 -6.76
N VAL A 92 -4.36 18.01 -7.43
CA VAL A 92 -3.10 18.58 -6.98
C VAL A 92 -3.23 20.10 -7.01
N SER A 93 -3.63 20.71 -5.91
CA SER A 93 -3.44 22.14 -5.76
C SER A 93 -1.97 22.37 -5.45
N SER A 94 -1.25 22.90 -6.43
CA SER A 94 0.12 23.41 -6.23
C SER A 94 0.04 24.60 -5.26
N GLY A 95 0.20 24.35 -3.98
CA GLY A 95 0.06 25.34 -2.92
C GLY A 95 0.79 24.88 -1.68
N ASN A 96 1.98 25.45 -1.52
CA ASN A 96 2.78 25.68 -0.33
C ASN A 96 2.16 25.20 1.00
N GLY A 97 2.97 24.42 1.73
CA GLY A 97 2.60 23.74 2.95
C GLY A 97 1.85 24.57 3.99
N THR A 98 0.81 23.97 4.47
CA THR A 98 0.35 24.18 5.84
C THR A 98 -0.31 22.89 6.32
N LYS A 99 0.25 22.41 7.40
CA LYS A 99 -0.24 21.35 8.26
C LYS A 99 -1.71 21.62 8.62
N ALA A 100 -2.63 20.84 8.12
CA ALA A 100 -4.03 20.86 8.55
C ALA A 100 -4.50 19.46 8.88
N ALA A 101 -4.68 19.29 10.16
CA ALA A 101 -5.50 18.36 10.92
C ALA A 101 -6.18 17.22 10.15
N ALA A 102 -5.66 16.02 10.38
CA ALA A 102 -6.36 14.77 10.18
C ALA A 102 -7.55 14.69 11.14
N ALA A 103 -8.73 14.61 10.60
CA ALA A 103 -9.88 14.13 11.33
C ALA A 103 -10.41 12.88 10.62
N ALA A 104 -10.08 11.80 11.23
CA ALA A 104 -10.86 10.62 11.54
C ALA A 104 -11.31 9.63 10.47
N VAL A 105 -10.99 8.42 10.79
CA VAL A 105 -11.70 7.15 10.72
C VAL A 105 -11.47 6.35 9.45
N GLY A 106 -10.65 5.33 9.62
CA GLY A 106 -10.50 4.20 8.72
C GLY A 106 -9.24 4.26 7.87
N GLY A 107 -8.14 3.69 8.36
CA GLY A 107 -7.04 3.21 7.55
C GLY A 107 -6.02 4.18 6.98
N ALA A 108 -6.05 5.47 7.29
CA ALA A 108 -4.93 6.35 7.01
C ALA A 108 -3.92 6.24 8.16
N ILE A 109 -2.97 5.35 8.04
CA ILE A 109 -1.86 5.29 8.98
C ILE A 109 -0.79 6.24 8.45
N ALA A 110 -0.77 7.46 8.99
CA ALA A 110 0.37 8.32 8.85
C ALA A 110 1.58 7.60 9.46
N ALA A 111 2.66 7.52 8.72
CA ALA A 111 3.95 7.08 9.25
C ALA A 111 4.15 7.77 10.61
N ALA A 112 4.31 7.00 11.66
CA ALA A 112 4.57 7.53 12.98
C ALA A 112 5.83 8.40 12.88
N ALA A 113 5.64 9.70 12.95
CA ALA A 113 6.74 10.64 13.08
C ALA A 113 7.24 10.51 14.53
N SER A 114 7.98 9.42 14.77
CA SER A 114 8.80 9.33 15.95
C SER A 114 10.04 10.18 15.70
N ASP A 115 10.37 11.04 16.65
CA ASP A 115 11.60 11.85 16.66
C ASP A 115 12.88 10.97 16.80
N ASP A 116 12.79 9.67 16.54
CA ASP A 116 13.92 8.74 16.60
C ASP A 116 14.75 8.84 15.33
N PRO A 117 16.00 9.32 15.41
CA PRO A 117 16.87 9.43 14.24
C PRO A 117 17.21 8.07 13.61
N LYS A 118 17.11 6.97 14.35
CA LYS A 118 17.28 5.62 13.78
C LYS A 118 16.10 5.26 12.86
N LEU A 119 14.87 5.55 13.28
CA LEU A 119 13.67 5.34 12.47
C LEU A 119 13.69 6.16 11.18
N ALA A 120 14.16 7.40 11.24
CA ALA A 120 14.31 8.23 10.03
C ALA A 120 15.28 7.58 9.04
N ARG A 121 16.46 7.13 9.50
CA ARG A 121 17.44 6.44 8.65
C ARG A 121 16.93 5.12 8.09
N ILE A 122 16.16 4.35 8.89
CA ILE A 122 15.51 3.12 8.42
C ILE A 122 14.52 3.44 7.30
N ASN A 123 13.69 4.46 7.47
CA ASN A 123 12.74 4.87 6.44
C ASN A 123 13.44 5.33 5.16
N ASP A 124 14.50 6.15 5.26
CA ASP A 124 15.29 6.59 4.10
C ASP A 124 15.88 5.40 3.34
N LEU A 125 16.43 4.42 4.05
CA LEU A 125 17.00 3.20 3.46
C LEU A 125 15.93 2.35 2.76
N LEU A 126 14.76 2.22 3.38
CA LEU A 126 13.64 1.49 2.80
C LEU A 126 13.07 2.21 1.57
N ASP A 127 12.99 3.55 1.61
CA ASP A 127 12.55 4.38 0.48
C ASP A 127 13.48 4.27 -0.73
N GLU A 128 14.78 4.16 -0.48
CA GLU A 128 15.78 4.08 -1.54
C GLU A 128 15.86 2.69 -2.16
N ARG A 129 15.74 1.62 -1.35
CA ARG A 129 16.11 0.27 -1.80
C ARG A 129 14.97 -0.74 -1.82
N ILE A 130 13.94 -0.60 -1.00
CA ILE A 130 12.89 -1.63 -0.84
C ILE A 130 11.56 -1.18 -1.42
N ARG A 131 11.08 0.00 -1.03
CA ARG A 131 9.76 0.49 -1.47
C ARG A 131 9.59 0.57 -2.98
N PRO A 132 10.61 0.97 -3.79
CA PRO A 132 10.47 0.95 -5.24
C PRO A 132 10.22 -0.44 -5.83
N TYR A 133 10.86 -1.48 -5.26
CA TYR A 133 10.63 -2.86 -5.70
C TYR A 133 9.23 -3.35 -5.31
N LEU A 134 8.81 -3.10 -4.07
CA LEU A 134 7.47 -3.47 -3.62
C LEU A 134 6.39 -2.75 -4.43
N ALA A 135 6.59 -1.48 -4.74
CA ALA A 135 5.67 -0.71 -5.58
C ALA A 135 5.61 -1.27 -7.01
N SER A 136 6.72 -1.79 -7.56
CA SER A 136 6.69 -2.47 -8.86
C SER A 136 5.83 -3.73 -8.82
N ASP A 137 5.78 -4.42 -7.69
CA ASP A 137 4.99 -5.62 -7.46
C ASP A 137 3.55 -5.35 -6.96
N GLY A 138 3.15 -4.08 -6.94
CA GLY A 138 1.81 -3.68 -6.51
C GLY A 138 1.58 -3.71 -5.00
N GLY A 139 2.67 -3.70 -4.22
CA GLY A 139 2.64 -3.68 -2.77
C GLY A 139 3.35 -2.46 -2.17
N TRP A 140 3.31 -2.36 -0.87
CA TRP A 140 3.95 -1.33 -0.08
C TRP A 140 4.40 -1.86 1.27
N LEU A 141 5.28 -1.13 1.92
CA LEU A 141 5.77 -1.44 3.26
C LEU A 141 5.70 -0.20 4.13
N GLU A 142 5.03 -0.34 5.25
CA GLU A 142 4.94 0.67 6.29
C GLU A 142 5.77 0.27 7.51
N VAL A 143 6.50 1.23 8.07
CA VAL A 143 7.18 1.09 9.34
C VAL A 143 6.24 1.59 10.42
N LEU A 144 5.89 0.74 11.37
CA LEU A 144 4.96 1.07 12.44
C LEU A 144 5.69 1.68 13.64
N GLU A 145 6.66 0.96 14.18
CA GLU A 145 7.42 1.38 15.35
C GLU A 145 8.74 0.61 15.47
N LEU A 146 9.67 1.19 16.23
CA LEU A 146 10.89 0.53 16.67
C LEU A 146 10.85 0.47 18.21
N GLU A 147 10.65 -0.71 18.75
CA GLU A 147 10.72 -0.99 20.18
C GLU A 147 12.07 -1.62 20.49
N ASP A 148 12.92 -0.93 21.24
CA ASP A 148 14.29 -1.33 21.55
C ASP A 148 15.09 -1.73 20.29
N THR A 149 15.13 -3.01 19.97
CA THR A 149 15.80 -3.58 18.78
C THR A 149 14.81 -4.28 17.83
N THR A 150 13.50 -4.18 18.08
CA THR A 150 12.47 -4.83 17.25
C THR A 150 11.76 -3.81 16.39
N LEU A 151 12.00 -3.89 15.07
CA LEU A 151 11.32 -3.07 14.09
C LEU A 151 10.04 -3.77 13.63
N LYS A 152 8.90 -3.16 13.90
CA LYS A 152 7.60 -3.65 13.44
C LYS A 152 7.26 -3.00 12.10
N ILE A 153 7.01 -3.84 11.11
CA ILE A 153 6.62 -3.42 9.77
C ILE A 153 5.30 -4.06 9.37
N ARG A 154 4.60 -3.41 8.44
CA ARG A 154 3.38 -3.93 7.82
C ARG A 154 3.54 -3.96 6.32
N TYR A 155 3.21 -5.09 5.72
CA TYR A 155 3.07 -5.21 4.28
C TYR A 155 1.65 -4.88 3.84
N GLU A 156 1.53 -4.17 2.73
CA GLU A 156 0.27 -3.75 2.14
C GLU A 156 0.21 -4.10 0.65
N GLY A 157 -1.00 -4.15 0.09
CA GLY A 157 -1.23 -4.52 -1.30
C GLY A 157 -0.89 -5.99 -1.60
N ALA A 158 -0.49 -6.28 -2.83
CA ALA A 158 -0.23 -7.63 -3.32
C ALA A 158 0.83 -8.41 -2.51
N CYS A 159 1.73 -7.71 -1.81
CA CYS A 159 2.76 -8.34 -0.98
C CYS A 159 2.23 -8.81 0.38
N GLY A 160 1.12 -8.27 0.86
CA GLY A 160 0.56 -8.58 2.18
C GLY A 160 -0.08 -9.98 2.28
N SER A 161 -0.51 -10.54 1.17
CA SER A 161 -1.21 -11.83 1.10
C SER A 161 -0.38 -12.99 0.55
N CYS A 162 0.85 -12.72 0.04
CA CYS A 162 1.69 -13.74 -0.58
C CYS A 162 2.72 -14.31 0.42
N PRO A 163 2.55 -15.54 0.96
CA PRO A 163 3.45 -16.10 1.98
C PRO A 163 4.90 -16.28 1.54
N SER A 164 5.11 -16.53 0.24
CA SER A 164 6.46 -16.74 -0.31
C SER A 164 7.25 -15.44 -0.44
N SER A 165 6.59 -14.32 -0.72
CA SER A 165 7.23 -13.01 -0.80
C SER A 165 7.59 -12.46 0.57
N LEU A 166 6.74 -12.72 1.58
CA LEU A 166 6.91 -12.18 2.93
C LEU A 166 8.23 -12.62 3.58
N THR A 167 8.55 -13.91 3.55
CA THR A 167 9.73 -14.44 4.27
C THR A 167 11.03 -13.95 3.63
N GLY A 168 11.15 -14.02 2.30
CA GLY A 168 12.35 -13.62 1.58
C GLY A 168 12.64 -12.12 1.71
N THR A 169 11.62 -11.30 1.54
CA THR A 169 11.73 -9.85 1.64
C THR A 169 12.03 -9.42 3.08
N LEU A 170 11.40 -10.07 4.07
CA LEU A 170 11.64 -9.77 5.49
C LEU A 170 13.11 -9.99 5.86
N MET A 171 13.69 -11.13 5.46
CA MET A 171 15.10 -11.44 5.71
C MET A 171 16.04 -10.47 4.99
N ALA A 172 15.71 -10.06 3.77
CA ALA A 172 16.51 -9.10 3.02
C ALA A 172 16.50 -7.72 3.71
N ILE A 173 15.35 -7.28 4.18
CA ILE A 173 15.19 -6.02 4.93
C ILE A 173 15.99 -6.09 6.25
N GLU A 174 15.85 -7.18 7.01
CA GLU A 174 16.56 -7.35 8.27
C GLU A 174 18.07 -7.32 8.07
N ASN A 175 18.60 -8.08 7.10
CA ASN A 175 20.02 -8.10 6.80
C ASN A 175 20.55 -6.71 6.41
N MET A 176 19.83 -5.99 5.56
CA MET A 176 20.22 -4.65 5.12
C MET A 176 20.24 -3.64 6.28
N ILE A 177 19.23 -3.68 7.16
CA ILE A 177 19.18 -2.80 8.34
C ILE A 177 20.31 -3.14 9.32
N ARG A 178 20.61 -4.41 9.50
CA ARG A 178 21.72 -4.88 10.36
C ARG A 178 23.09 -4.45 9.84
N GLU A 179 23.27 -4.44 8.53
CA GLU A 179 24.55 -4.04 7.94
C GLU A 179 24.77 -2.52 7.97
N GLU A 180 23.72 -1.72 7.75
CA GLU A 180 23.87 -0.28 7.53
C GLU A 180 23.49 0.60 8.72
N ILE A 181 22.71 0.07 9.69
CA ILE A 181 22.17 0.86 10.79
C ILE A 181 22.56 0.27 12.14
N ASP A 182 22.11 -0.94 12.46
CA ASP A 182 22.36 -1.55 13.77
C ASP A 182 22.23 -3.07 13.68
N PRO A 183 23.30 -3.83 14.02
CA PRO A 183 23.33 -5.29 13.90
C PRO A 183 22.39 -6.02 14.87
N GLU A 184 21.86 -5.34 15.88
CA GLU A 184 20.95 -5.93 16.87
C GLU A 184 19.48 -5.83 16.46
N ILE A 185 19.15 -5.09 15.39
CA ILE A 185 17.75 -4.92 14.95
C ILE A 185 17.22 -6.24 14.36
N THR A 186 16.05 -6.62 14.85
CA THR A 186 15.24 -7.71 14.31
C THR A 186 13.97 -7.11 13.68
N VAL A 187 13.58 -7.62 12.51
CA VAL A 187 12.41 -7.13 11.78
C VAL A 187 11.26 -8.13 11.89
N VAL A 188 10.09 -7.67 12.31
CA VAL A 188 8.88 -8.47 12.40
C VAL A 188 7.75 -7.86 11.59
N ALA A 189 7.05 -8.70 10.83
CA ALA A 189 5.85 -8.30 10.10
C ALA A 189 4.61 -8.55 10.97
N VAL A 190 3.69 -7.58 11.01
CA VAL A 190 2.43 -7.61 11.77
C VAL A 190 1.22 -7.33 10.88
#